data_da03b74ac16a33a9b0fc618afd6e3f85
#
_entry.id   da03b74ac16a33a9b0fc618afd6e3f85
#
_cell.length_a   1.000
_cell.length_b   1.000
_cell.length_c   1.000
_cell.angle_alpha   90.00
_cell.angle_beta   90.00
_cell.angle_gamma   90.00
#
_symmetry.space_group_name_H-M   'P 1'
#
loop_
_entity.id
_entity.type
_entity.pdbx_description
1 polymer ?
#
loop_
_entity_poly.entity_id
_entity_poly.type
_entity_poly.pdbx_seq_one_letter_code
_entity_poly.pdbx_strand_id
1 'polypeptide(L)'
;FQTSGAIAHPEPVQAVRMALARGELLGATSDGKQIILLDPAPECPALREIGRLRELTFRRVGEGTGGRRDLDRFDGHYRHIVLWDSEALQVVGAYRLGEAGPILDRFGLAGLYSHSLFEFRPEAVEFLRDGVELGRSFVVPAYWGSRSLDYLWQGIGAYLRARPATRYLFGPVSLSADMPTAARDWLVHYHRHYYPDPDRLARARNPYRIGPDIESAAAATWQGLDARAGLAALKQQLARLNVAIPVLYRQYVDLVEPEDGGVRFLDFGVDPSFGNCVDGLIRVDLGWLKPAKRARYIDLD
;
A
#
# COMPACT_ATOMS: atom_id res chain seq x y z
N PHE A 1 -16.05 22.86 -6.08
CA PHE A 1 -16.43 21.58 -6.67
C PHE A 1 -15.29 21.13 -7.61
N GLN A 2 -14.52 20.10 -7.25
CA GLN A 2 -13.67 19.41 -8.22
C GLN A 2 -14.58 18.45 -9.02
N THR A 3 -14.72 18.70 -10.30
CA THR A 3 -15.41 17.78 -11.21
C THR A 3 -14.45 16.68 -11.61
N SER A 4 -14.75 15.43 -11.26
CA SER A 4 -13.99 14.28 -11.74
C SER A 4 -14.14 14.12 -13.26
N GLY A 5 -13.03 13.99 -13.97
CA GLY A 5 -13.03 13.65 -15.40
C GLY A 5 -13.67 12.28 -15.65
N ALA A 6 -14.21 12.04 -16.86
CA ALA A 6 -14.68 10.72 -17.23
C ALA A 6 -13.52 9.71 -17.21
N ILE A 7 -13.76 8.49 -16.70
CA ILE A 7 -12.79 7.40 -16.76
C ILE A 7 -12.44 7.12 -18.24
N ALA A 8 -11.18 6.84 -18.55
CA ALA A 8 -10.76 6.49 -19.89
C ALA A 8 -11.45 5.20 -20.38
N HIS A 9 -11.56 5.05 -21.71
CA HIS A 9 -11.97 3.77 -22.29
C HIS A 9 -10.95 2.66 -21.96
N PRO A 10 -11.38 1.40 -21.86
CA PRO A 10 -10.49 0.26 -21.73
C PRO A 10 -9.48 0.22 -22.90
N GLU A 11 -8.27 -0.22 -22.61
CA GLU A 11 -7.29 -0.52 -23.65
C GLU A 11 -7.70 -1.82 -24.39
N PRO A 12 -7.34 -1.97 -25.68
CA PRO A 12 -7.63 -3.20 -26.40
C PRO A 12 -7.07 -4.42 -25.69
N VAL A 13 -7.92 -5.39 -25.37
CA VAL A 13 -7.57 -6.58 -24.57
C VAL A 13 -6.36 -7.33 -25.12
N GLN A 14 -6.26 -7.47 -26.46
CA GLN A 14 -5.12 -8.15 -27.07
C GLN A 14 -3.81 -7.38 -26.87
N ALA A 15 -3.86 -6.04 -26.92
CA ALA A 15 -2.69 -5.19 -26.67
C ALA A 15 -2.22 -5.31 -25.20
N VAL A 16 -3.17 -5.34 -24.26
CA VAL A 16 -2.88 -5.57 -22.83
C VAL A 16 -2.24 -6.95 -22.64
N ARG A 17 -2.83 -8.01 -23.19
CA ARG A 17 -2.29 -9.38 -23.12
C ARG A 17 -0.88 -9.48 -23.70
N MET A 18 -0.65 -8.91 -24.87
CA MET A 18 0.68 -8.89 -25.51
C MET A 18 1.71 -8.11 -24.69
N ALA A 19 1.31 -7.03 -24.04
CA ALA A 19 2.19 -6.27 -23.15
C ALA A 19 2.55 -7.06 -21.91
N LEU A 20 1.57 -7.72 -21.25
CA LEU A 20 1.79 -8.58 -20.08
C LEU A 20 2.65 -9.79 -20.40
N ALA A 21 2.52 -10.38 -21.60
CA ALA A 21 3.35 -11.51 -22.04
C ALA A 21 4.85 -11.18 -22.17
N ARG A 22 5.24 -9.91 -22.15
CA ARG A 22 6.64 -9.45 -22.12
C ARG A 22 7.17 -9.29 -20.69
N GLY A 23 6.29 -9.31 -19.70
CA GLY A 23 6.67 -9.24 -18.30
C GLY A 23 7.27 -10.56 -17.79
N GLU A 24 7.91 -10.50 -16.64
CA GLU A 24 8.44 -11.67 -15.93
C GLU A 24 7.28 -12.40 -15.23
N LEU A 25 7.09 -13.70 -15.52
CA LEU A 25 6.12 -14.53 -14.80
C LEU A 25 6.69 -14.88 -13.41
N LEU A 26 6.11 -14.32 -12.36
CA LEU A 26 6.48 -14.60 -10.97
C LEU A 26 5.84 -15.89 -10.44
N GLY A 27 4.72 -16.31 -11.02
CA GLY A 27 4.00 -17.52 -10.61
C GLY A 27 2.56 -17.57 -11.12
N ALA A 28 1.88 -18.64 -10.75
CA ALA A 28 0.46 -18.84 -11.01
C ALA A 28 -0.28 -19.11 -9.70
N THR A 29 -1.53 -18.70 -9.65
CA THR A 29 -2.40 -18.92 -8.48
C THR A 29 -3.10 -20.27 -8.56
N SER A 30 -3.62 -20.76 -7.43
CA SER A 30 -4.34 -22.03 -7.36
C SER A 30 -5.64 -22.05 -8.18
N ASP A 31 -6.16 -20.88 -8.59
CA ASP A 31 -7.34 -20.72 -9.43
C ASP A 31 -6.99 -20.23 -10.85
N GLY A 32 -5.75 -20.49 -11.30
CA GLY A 32 -5.32 -20.33 -12.69
C GLY A 32 -4.92 -18.93 -13.14
N LYS A 33 -4.88 -17.94 -12.25
CA LYS A 33 -4.41 -16.59 -12.61
C LYS A 33 -2.89 -16.52 -12.65
N GLN A 34 -2.36 -15.62 -13.46
CA GLN A 34 -0.94 -15.36 -13.57
C GLN A 34 -0.53 -14.15 -12.75
N ILE A 35 0.61 -14.26 -12.07
CA ILE A 35 1.26 -13.15 -11.35
C ILE A 35 2.45 -12.71 -12.18
N ILE A 36 2.40 -11.49 -12.70
CA ILE A 36 3.37 -10.97 -13.68
C ILE A 36 4.03 -9.72 -13.12
N LEU A 37 5.35 -9.64 -13.20
CA LEU A 37 6.09 -8.42 -12.94
C LEU A 37 6.27 -7.66 -14.25
N LEU A 38 5.66 -6.49 -14.33
CA LEU A 38 5.71 -5.62 -15.49
C LEU A 38 6.74 -4.51 -15.25
N ASP A 39 7.67 -4.36 -16.19
CA ASP A 39 8.61 -3.25 -16.20
C ASP A 39 7.95 -1.93 -16.64
N PRO A 40 8.46 -0.77 -16.16
CA PRO A 40 7.90 0.52 -16.51
C PRO A 40 8.08 0.82 -18.01
N ALA A 41 6.98 1.18 -18.66
CA ALA A 41 6.99 1.68 -20.03
C ALA A 41 5.79 2.62 -20.23
N PRO A 42 6.00 3.94 -20.34
CA PRO A 42 4.90 4.94 -20.32
C PRO A 42 3.80 4.69 -21.34
N GLU A 43 4.17 4.21 -22.54
CA GLU A 43 3.20 3.92 -23.62
C GLU A 43 2.69 2.46 -23.60
N CYS A 44 3.00 1.70 -22.54
CA CYS A 44 2.57 0.30 -22.42
C CYS A 44 1.04 0.21 -22.23
N PRO A 45 0.32 -0.52 -23.12
CA PRO A 45 -1.13 -0.70 -22.98
C PRO A 45 -1.53 -1.32 -21.63
N ALA A 46 -0.74 -2.25 -21.08
CA ALA A 46 -1.01 -2.84 -19.76
C ALA A 46 -0.91 -1.79 -18.64
N LEU A 47 0.10 -0.91 -18.68
CA LEU A 47 0.23 0.16 -17.70
C LEU A 47 -0.91 1.19 -17.80
N ARG A 48 -1.32 1.52 -19.02
CA ARG A 48 -2.46 2.43 -19.26
C ARG A 48 -3.77 1.83 -18.74
N GLU A 49 -3.97 0.53 -18.94
CA GLU A 49 -5.14 -0.18 -18.39
C GLU A 49 -5.08 -0.27 -16.86
N ILE A 50 -3.91 -0.55 -16.27
CA ILE A 50 -3.70 -0.49 -14.81
C ILE A 50 -4.08 0.89 -14.27
N GLY A 51 -3.61 1.97 -14.89
CA GLY A 51 -3.96 3.34 -14.49
C GLY A 51 -5.47 3.64 -14.58
N ARG A 52 -6.15 3.12 -15.62
CA ARG A 52 -7.61 3.22 -15.75
C ARG A 52 -8.33 2.48 -14.62
N LEU A 53 -7.91 1.25 -14.34
CA LEU A 53 -8.52 0.40 -13.30
C LEU A 53 -8.24 0.91 -11.89
N ARG A 54 -7.05 1.49 -11.64
CA ARG A 54 -6.74 2.21 -10.39
C ARG A 54 -7.75 3.32 -10.17
N GLU A 55 -7.89 4.24 -11.11
CA GLU A 55 -8.80 5.38 -10.98
C GLU A 55 -10.24 4.92 -10.77
N LEU A 56 -10.70 3.91 -11.53
CA LEU A 56 -12.03 3.34 -11.38
C LEU A 56 -12.23 2.75 -9.99
N THR A 57 -11.25 2.01 -9.49
CA THR A 57 -11.34 1.31 -8.20
C THR A 57 -11.25 2.28 -7.03
N PHE A 58 -10.30 3.21 -7.07
CA PHE A 58 -10.08 4.18 -6.00
C PHE A 58 -11.26 5.14 -5.85
N ARG A 59 -11.88 5.60 -6.95
CA ARG A 59 -13.11 6.41 -6.84
C ARG A 59 -14.24 5.70 -6.12
N ARG A 60 -14.33 4.37 -6.20
CA ARG A 60 -15.36 3.60 -5.50
C ARG A 60 -15.21 3.57 -3.99
N VAL A 61 -14.04 3.91 -3.49
CA VAL A 61 -13.73 3.97 -2.06
C VAL A 61 -13.42 5.38 -1.57
N GLY A 62 -13.83 6.41 -2.34
CA GLY A 62 -13.64 7.82 -1.98
C GLY A 62 -12.20 8.31 -2.12
N GLU A 63 -11.40 7.61 -2.91
CA GLU A 63 -10.01 7.95 -3.24
C GLU A 63 -9.89 8.26 -4.74
N GLY A 64 -8.67 8.44 -5.25
CA GLY A 64 -8.41 8.67 -6.66
C GLY A 64 -8.01 10.10 -6.97
N THR A 65 -7.51 10.28 -8.20
CA THR A 65 -6.94 11.55 -8.66
C THR A 65 -7.99 12.49 -9.28
N GLY A 66 -9.17 11.97 -9.61
CA GLY A 66 -10.18 12.68 -10.41
C GLY A 66 -9.86 12.70 -11.91
N GLY A 67 -8.72 12.14 -12.32
CA GLY A 67 -8.26 12.08 -13.71
C GLY A 67 -8.91 10.94 -14.50
N ARG A 68 -8.57 10.84 -15.80
CA ARG A 68 -9.05 9.75 -16.66
C ARG A 68 -8.38 8.41 -16.35
N ARG A 69 -7.15 8.45 -15.80
CA ARG A 69 -6.32 7.35 -15.34
C ARG A 69 -5.52 7.84 -14.13
N ASP A 70 -5.30 7.00 -13.15
CA ASP A 70 -4.32 7.22 -12.09
C ASP A 70 -2.95 6.76 -12.59
N LEU A 71 -2.26 7.65 -13.28
CA LEU A 71 -0.87 7.51 -13.68
C LEU A 71 -0.12 8.77 -13.29
N ASP A 72 1.06 8.59 -12.73
CA ASP A 72 1.92 9.68 -12.31
C ASP A 72 3.36 9.50 -12.84
N ARG A 73 4.24 10.46 -12.56
CA ARG A 73 5.64 10.42 -13.02
C ARG A 73 6.42 9.22 -12.47
N PHE A 74 5.99 8.64 -11.37
CA PHE A 74 6.65 7.51 -10.73
C PHE A 74 6.39 6.21 -11.50
N ASP A 75 5.27 6.09 -12.20
CA ASP A 75 4.97 4.94 -13.05
C ASP A 75 6.00 4.75 -14.19
N GLY A 76 6.79 5.77 -14.50
CA GLY A 76 7.88 5.70 -15.50
C GLY A 76 9.14 4.96 -15.02
N HIS A 77 9.27 4.67 -13.72
CA HIS A 77 10.44 3.98 -13.15
C HIS A 77 10.12 2.99 -12.02
N TYR A 78 8.84 2.85 -11.66
CA TYR A 78 8.36 1.79 -10.77
C TYR A 78 7.87 0.61 -11.58
N ARG A 79 8.04 -0.59 -11.04
CA ARG A 79 7.51 -1.84 -11.58
C ARG A 79 6.10 -2.10 -11.04
N HIS A 80 5.41 -3.05 -11.69
CA HIS A 80 4.06 -3.43 -11.28
C HIS A 80 3.95 -4.94 -11.17
N ILE A 81 3.55 -5.44 -9.98
CA ILE A 81 3.05 -6.81 -9.85
C ILE A 81 1.60 -6.80 -10.29
N VAL A 82 1.28 -7.57 -11.32
CA VAL A 82 -0.03 -7.62 -11.95
C VAL A 82 -0.62 -9.02 -11.77
N LEU A 83 -1.83 -9.08 -11.23
CA LEU A 83 -2.62 -10.30 -11.23
C LEU A 83 -3.51 -10.30 -12.48
N TRP A 84 -3.26 -11.25 -13.38
CA TRP A 84 -3.93 -11.39 -14.66
C TRP A 84 -4.78 -12.64 -14.71
N ASP A 85 -6.06 -12.48 -15.06
CA ASP A 85 -6.97 -13.59 -15.35
C ASP A 85 -6.95 -13.86 -16.85
N SER A 86 -6.32 -14.99 -17.25
CA SER A 86 -6.15 -15.33 -18.66
C SER A 86 -7.42 -15.93 -19.30
N GLU A 87 -8.37 -16.39 -18.52
CA GLU A 87 -9.67 -16.88 -18.99
C GLU A 87 -10.63 -15.70 -19.22
N ALA A 88 -10.74 -14.83 -18.24
CA ALA A 88 -11.56 -13.63 -18.33
C ALA A 88 -10.90 -12.51 -19.16
N LEU A 89 -9.63 -12.66 -19.53
CA LEU A 89 -8.82 -11.69 -20.28
C LEU A 89 -8.81 -10.30 -19.63
N GLN A 90 -8.59 -10.24 -18.32
CA GLN A 90 -8.61 -8.96 -17.60
C GLN A 90 -7.58 -8.88 -16.47
N VAL A 91 -7.16 -7.66 -16.17
CA VAL A 91 -6.38 -7.34 -14.98
C VAL A 91 -7.30 -7.41 -13.77
N VAL A 92 -6.95 -8.28 -12.80
CA VAL A 92 -7.69 -8.47 -11.55
C VAL A 92 -7.28 -7.45 -10.50
N GLY A 93 -6.00 -7.11 -10.48
CA GLY A 93 -5.43 -6.15 -9.55
C GLY A 93 -3.94 -5.95 -9.80
N ALA A 94 -3.35 -4.98 -9.12
CA ALA A 94 -1.91 -4.77 -9.19
C ALA A 94 -1.37 -4.09 -7.93
N TYR A 95 -0.04 -4.19 -7.77
CA TYR A 95 0.76 -3.44 -6.82
C TYR A 95 1.87 -2.71 -7.55
N ARG A 96 2.08 -1.43 -7.24
CA ARG A 96 3.25 -0.68 -7.70
C ARG A 96 4.39 -0.85 -6.71
N LEU A 97 5.59 -1.09 -7.20
CA LEU A 97 6.78 -1.26 -6.37
C LEU A 97 8.01 -0.57 -6.99
N GLY A 98 8.84 0.00 -6.14
CA GLY A 98 10.09 0.66 -6.51
C GLY A 98 11.25 0.22 -5.62
N GLU A 99 12.33 -0.27 -6.22
CA GLU A 99 13.58 -0.54 -5.51
C GLU A 99 14.22 0.80 -5.13
N ALA A 100 14.17 1.15 -3.84
CA ALA A 100 14.51 2.51 -3.43
C ALA A 100 16.01 2.81 -3.58
N GLY A 101 16.90 1.83 -3.39
CA GLY A 101 18.34 2.03 -3.62
C GLY A 101 18.66 2.56 -5.02
N PRO A 102 18.33 1.83 -6.11
CA PRO A 102 18.51 2.29 -7.49
C PRO A 102 17.77 3.60 -7.79
N ILE A 103 16.58 3.81 -7.23
CA ILE A 103 15.83 5.06 -7.39
C ILE A 103 16.59 6.23 -6.76
N LEU A 104 17.11 6.05 -5.54
CA LEU A 104 17.92 7.07 -4.85
C LEU A 104 19.18 7.43 -5.64
N ASP A 105 19.87 6.43 -6.21
CA ASP A 105 21.09 6.66 -6.98
C ASP A 105 20.82 7.45 -8.27
N ARG A 106 19.66 7.23 -8.90
CA ARG A 106 19.31 7.87 -10.17
C ARG A 106 18.57 9.20 -10.03
N PHE A 107 17.69 9.30 -9.06
CA PHE A 107 16.73 10.41 -8.95
C PHE A 107 16.75 11.11 -7.58
N GLY A 108 17.57 10.63 -6.64
CA GLY A 108 17.53 11.08 -5.25
C GLY A 108 16.20 10.76 -4.57
N LEU A 109 15.96 11.38 -3.41
CA LEU A 109 14.69 11.24 -2.68
C LEU A 109 13.46 11.64 -3.53
N ALA A 110 13.60 12.58 -4.45
CA ALA A 110 12.52 13.01 -5.34
C ALA A 110 11.99 11.91 -6.27
N GLY A 111 12.74 10.82 -6.45
CA GLY A 111 12.31 9.64 -7.17
C GLY A 111 11.36 8.73 -6.40
N LEU A 112 11.24 8.90 -5.07
CA LEU A 112 10.32 8.14 -4.24
C LEU A 112 8.95 8.82 -4.15
N TYR A 113 7.88 8.03 -4.32
CA TYR A 113 6.52 8.55 -4.20
C TYR A 113 6.25 9.06 -2.78
N SER A 114 6.63 8.29 -1.77
CA SER A 114 6.47 8.69 -0.36
C SER A 114 7.16 10.01 -0.04
N HIS A 115 8.26 10.37 -0.73
CA HIS A 115 8.90 11.67 -0.53
C HIS A 115 8.03 12.86 -1.00
N SER A 116 7.08 12.65 -1.87
CA SER A 116 6.11 13.69 -2.23
C SER A 116 5.15 14.05 -1.09
N LEU A 117 4.93 13.11 -0.16
CA LEU A 117 4.00 13.22 0.98
C LEU A 117 4.72 13.45 2.31
N PHE A 118 5.95 12.93 2.43
CA PHE A 118 6.73 12.93 3.66
C PHE A 118 8.14 13.49 3.42
N GLU A 119 8.67 14.16 4.41
CA GLU A 119 10.04 14.63 4.45
C GLU A 119 10.87 13.63 5.25
N PHE A 120 11.84 13.00 4.61
CA PHE A 120 12.74 12.05 5.26
C PHE A 120 13.93 12.75 5.88
N ARG A 121 14.31 12.32 7.08
CA ARG A 121 15.57 12.74 7.70
C ARG A 121 16.76 12.02 7.03
N PRO A 122 17.98 12.56 7.14
CA PRO A 122 19.17 11.92 6.58
C PRO A 122 19.37 10.46 7.03
N GLU A 123 19.03 10.17 8.28
CA GLU A 123 19.16 8.84 8.88
C GLU A 123 18.22 7.80 8.25
N ALA A 124 17.16 8.25 7.58
CA ALA A 124 16.25 7.36 6.87
C ALA A 124 16.87 6.73 5.62
N VAL A 125 17.92 7.34 5.06
CA VAL A 125 18.55 6.87 3.80
C VAL A 125 19.08 5.45 3.94
N GLU A 126 19.53 5.05 5.12
CA GLU A 126 20.02 3.71 5.38
C GLU A 126 18.95 2.65 5.13
N PHE A 127 17.76 2.79 5.75
CA PHE A 127 16.69 1.81 5.54
C PHE A 127 16.07 1.92 4.13
N LEU A 128 16.03 3.13 3.56
CA LEU A 128 15.50 3.34 2.22
C LEU A 128 16.32 2.56 1.17
N ARG A 129 17.67 2.58 1.27
CA ARG A 129 18.54 1.88 0.31
C ARG A 129 18.28 0.38 0.24
N ASP A 130 17.95 -0.23 1.36
CA ASP A 130 17.68 -1.68 1.47
C ASP A 130 16.17 -1.97 1.37
N GLY A 131 15.39 -0.96 0.97
CA GLY A 131 13.93 -1.01 0.95
C GLY A 131 13.31 -1.07 -0.44
N VAL A 132 12.10 -1.62 -0.46
CA VAL A 132 11.19 -1.55 -1.61
C VAL A 132 9.98 -0.73 -1.21
N GLU A 133 9.72 0.34 -1.94
CA GLU A 133 8.50 1.13 -1.78
C GLU A 133 7.32 0.44 -2.46
N LEU A 134 6.25 0.21 -1.71
CA LEU A 134 4.99 -0.36 -2.17
C LEU A 134 3.90 0.70 -2.18
N GLY A 135 3.05 0.68 -3.20
CA GLY A 135 1.93 1.60 -3.28
C GLY A 135 0.94 1.24 -4.39
N ARG A 136 -0.08 2.07 -4.53
CA ARG A 136 -1.12 1.92 -5.58
C ARG A 136 -1.70 0.51 -5.67
N SER A 137 -1.86 -0.16 -4.52
CA SER A 137 -2.50 -1.47 -4.42
C SER A 137 -3.98 -1.38 -4.73
N PHE A 138 -4.46 -2.20 -5.65
CA PHE A 138 -5.88 -2.33 -5.92
C PHE A 138 -6.25 -3.74 -6.38
N VAL A 139 -7.51 -4.08 -6.14
CA VAL A 139 -8.21 -5.23 -6.74
C VAL A 139 -9.50 -4.66 -7.33
N VAL A 140 -9.79 -4.96 -8.59
CA VAL A 140 -11.00 -4.44 -9.24
C VAL A 140 -12.27 -4.93 -8.52
N PRO A 141 -13.35 -4.13 -8.48
CA PRO A 141 -14.55 -4.43 -7.69
C PRO A 141 -15.17 -5.81 -7.93
N ALA A 142 -15.08 -6.32 -9.17
CA ALA A 142 -15.61 -7.66 -9.53
C ALA A 142 -14.93 -8.81 -8.75
N TYR A 143 -13.72 -8.58 -8.21
CA TYR A 143 -12.96 -9.58 -7.45
C TYR A 143 -12.84 -9.25 -5.95
N TRP A 144 -13.59 -8.27 -5.45
CA TRP A 144 -13.62 -7.99 -4.01
C TRP A 144 -14.18 -9.18 -3.23
N GLY A 145 -13.65 -9.41 -2.04
CA GLY A 145 -14.02 -10.56 -1.21
C GLY A 145 -13.38 -11.89 -1.64
N SER A 146 -12.60 -11.89 -2.74
CA SER A 146 -11.83 -13.07 -3.18
C SER A 146 -10.43 -13.10 -2.56
N ARG A 147 -9.62 -14.10 -2.94
CA ARG A 147 -8.21 -14.22 -2.54
C ARG A 147 -7.24 -13.32 -3.33
N SER A 148 -7.74 -12.44 -4.19
CA SER A 148 -6.90 -11.67 -5.12
C SER A 148 -5.83 -10.81 -4.43
N LEU A 149 -6.15 -10.21 -3.27
CA LEU A 149 -5.14 -9.47 -2.50
C LEU A 149 -4.05 -10.40 -1.93
N ASP A 150 -4.41 -11.59 -1.47
CA ASP A 150 -3.46 -12.61 -1.01
C ASP A 150 -2.53 -13.07 -2.15
N TYR A 151 -3.07 -13.23 -3.36
CA TYR A 151 -2.28 -13.56 -4.56
C TYR A 151 -1.29 -12.44 -4.93
N LEU A 152 -1.69 -11.18 -4.79
CA LEU A 152 -0.75 -10.06 -4.97
C LEU A 152 0.39 -10.11 -3.95
N TRP A 153 0.10 -10.51 -2.71
CA TRP A 153 1.13 -10.74 -1.69
C TRP A 153 2.04 -11.93 -1.98
N GLN A 154 1.53 -13.01 -2.60
CA GLN A 154 2.37 -14.09 -3.13
C GLN A 154 3.32 -13.56 -4.21
N GLY A 155 2.85 -12.63 -5.04
CA GLY A 155 3.69 -11.93 -6.01
C GLY A 155 4.79 -11.10 -5.36
N ILE A 156 4.48 -10.36 -4.29
CA ILE A 156 5.49 -9.63 -3.50
C ILE A 156 6.51 -10.62 -2.92
N GLY A 157 6.06 -11.74 -2.37
CA GLY A 157 6.92 -12.78 -1.84
C GLY A 157 7.85 -13.40 -2.90
N ALA A 158 7.32 -13.72 -4.09
CA ALA A 158 8.11 -14.22 -5.22
C ALA A 158 9.16 -13.18 -5.67
N TYR A 159 8.78 -11.91 -5.69
CA TYR A 159 9.70 -10.80 -5.97
C TYR A 159 10.83 -10.72 -4.94
N LEU A 160 10.51 -10.83 -3.64
CA LEU A 160 11.50 -10.78 -2.54
C LEU A 160 12.43 -11.99 -2.55
N ARG A 161 11.95 -13.19 -2.89
CA ARG A 161 12.78 -14.39 -3.06
C ARG A 161 13.90 -14.19 -4.06
N ALA A 162 13.61 -13.53 -5.18
CA ALA A 162 14.61 -13.19 -6.19
C ALA A 162 15.55 -12.04 -5.75
N ARG A 163 15.25 -11.37 -4.62
CA ARG A 163 15.99 -10.20 -4.11
C ARG A 163 16.26 -10.29 -2.61
N PRO A 164 17.07 -11.28 -2.17
CA PRO A 164 17.27 -11.57 -0.74
C PRO A 164 17.95 -10.45 0.04
N ALA A 165 18.58 -9.48 -0.65
CA ALA A 165 19.16 -8.30 -0.02
C ALA A 165 18.11 -7.26 0.42
N THR A 166 16.85 -7.37 -0.03
CA THR A 166 15.77 -6.48 0.41
C THR A 166 15.45 -6.73 1.88
N ARG A 167 15.61 -5.72 2.70
CA ARG A 167 15.36 -5.81 4.14
C ARG A 167 14.04 -5.13 4.55
N TYR A 168 13.64 -4.07 3.86
CA TYR A 168 12.47 -3.30 4.26
C TYR A 168 11.41 -3.23 3.15
N LEU A 169 10.15 -3.33 3.55
CA LEU A 169 9.02 -2.84 2.76
C LEU A 169 8.53 -1.55 3.39
N PHE A 170 8.22 -0.55 2.59
CA PHE A 170 7.66 0.70 3.09
C PHE A 170 6.72 1.32 2.07
N GLY A 171 5.95 2.30 2.50
CA GLY A 171 5.08 3.07 1.62
C GLY A 171 3.86 3.64 2.35
N PRO A 172 3.12 4.55 1.72
CA PRO A 172 1.90 5.09 2.29
C PRO A 172 0.74 4.10 2.19
N VAL A 173 -0.03 4.00 3.26
CA VAL A 173 -1.28 3.23 3.33
C VAL A 173 -2.41 4.17 3.69
N SER A 174 -3.44 4.24 2.83
CA SER A 174 -4.47 5.27 2.92
C SER A 174 -5.66 4.88 3.81
N LEU A 175 -6.21 5.87 4.49
CA LEU A 175 -7.55 5.89 5.07
C LEU A 175 -8.39 6.87 4.26
N SER A 176 -9.45 6.39 3.63
CA SER A 176 -10.31 7.20 2.78
C SER A 176 -10.90 8.41 3.53
N ALA A 177 -11.03 9.54 2.85
CA ALA A 177 -11.71 10.72 3.38
C ALA A 177 -13.21 10.49 3.62
N ASP A 178 -13.82 9.53 2.93
CA ASP A 178 -15.22 9.13 3.15
C ASP A 178 -15.43 8.39 4.47
N MET A 179 -14.36 7.88 5.07
CA MET A 179 -14.43 7.31 6.42
C MET A 179 -14.73 8.40 7.44
N PRO A 180 -15.64 8.17 8.42
CA PRO A 180 -15.88 9.13 9.51
C PRO A 180 -14.58 9.61 10.16
N THR A 181 -14.46 10.93 10.38
CA THR A 181 -13.25 11.52 10.97
C THR A 181 -12.87 10.84 12.29
N ALA A 182 -13.85 10.59 13.16
CA ALA A 182 -13.61 9.90 14.42
C ALA A 182 -13.00 8.50 14.23
N ALA A 183 -13.41 7.77 13.17
CA ALA A 183 -12.83 6.45 12.88
C ALA A 183 -11.36 6.56 12.42
N ARG A 184 -11.04 7.56 11.59
CA ARG A 184 -9.66 7.87 11.19
C ARG A 184 -8.81 8.26 12.40
N ASP A 185 -9.35 9.09 13.29
CA ASP A 185 -8.68 9.52 14.53
C ASP A 185 -8.33 8.32 15.41
N TRP A 186 -9.28 7.40 15.66
CA TRP A 186 -9.04 6.17 16.41
C TRP A 186 -7.97 5.29 15.77
N LEU A 187 -8.01 5.11 14.45
CA LEU A 187 -7.04 4.32 13.71
C LEU A 187 -5.64 4.94 13.80
N VAL A 188 -5.52 6.24 13.54
CA VAL A 188 -4.23 6.94 13.58
C VAL A 188 -3.64 6.91 14.98
N HIS A 189 -4.46 7.18 16.01
CA HIS A 189 -3.98 7.15 17.40
C HIS A 189 -3.49 5.75 17.80
N TYR A 190 -4.25 4.69 17.46
CA TYR A 190 -3.85 3.32 17.72
C TYR A 190 -2.49 2.98 17.11
N HIS A 191 -2.28 3.30 15.83
CA HIS A 191 -1.04 2.97 15.16
C HIS A 191 0.14 3.82 15.64
N ARG A 192 -0.07 5.10 15.97
CA ARG A 192 0.95 5.92 16.62
C ARG A 192 1.35 5.38 17.99
N HIS A 193 0.40 4.81 18.74
CA HIS A 193 0.65 4.31 20.09
C HIS A 193 1.39 2.96 20.09
N TYR A 194 0.93 2.00 19.30
CA TYR A 194 1.46 0.62 19.34
C TYR A 194 2.57 0.34 18.31
N TYR A 195 2.69 1.15 17.28
CA TYR A 195 3.71 1.00 16.23
C TYR A 195 4.47 2.31 15.99
N PRO A 196 4.99 2.95 17.04
CA PRO A 196 5.66 4.24 16.92
C PRO A 196 6.99 4.12 16.16
N ASP A 197 7.43 5.24 15.60
CA ASP A 197 8.81 5.41 15.13
C ASP A 197 9.59 6.26 16.14
N PRO A 198 10.35 5.65 17.08
CA PRO A 198 11.13 6.38 18.07
C PRO A 198 12.25 7.23 17.44
N ASP A 199 12.72 6.83 16.24
CA ASP A 199 13.82 7.49 15.54
C ASP A 199 13.34 8.72 14.76
N ARG A 200 12.02 8.86 14.57
CA ARG A 200 11.37 9.96 13.83
C ARG A 200 11.99 10.16 12.45
N LEU A 201 12.12 9.08 11.69
CA LEU A 201 12.81 9.04 10.40
C LEU A 201 12.12 9.83 9.30
N ALA A 202 10.82 10.09 9.45
CA ALA A 202 10.06 10.89 8.49
C ALA A 202 9.06 11.80 9.19
N ARG A 203 8.64 12.86 8.49
CA ARG A 203 7.58 13.77 8.90
C ARG A 203 6.66 14.06 7.73
N ALA A 204 5.35 14.00 7.96
CA ALA A 204 4.36 14.36 6.96
C ALA A 204 4.49 15.84 6.56
N ARG A 205 4.44 16.14 5.26
CA ARG A 205 4.43 17.51 4.74
C ARG A 205 3.13 18.24 5.06
N ASN A 206 2.03 17.49 5.12
CA ASN A 206 0.71 17.95 5.52
C ASN A 206 0.21 17.06 6.68
N PRO A 207 0.65 17.30 7.93
CA PRO A 207 0.41 16.41 9.05
C PRO A 207 -1.07 16.22 9.38
N TYR A 208 -1.49 14.97 9.58
CA TYR A 208 -2.84 14.68 10.11
C TYR A 208 -2.91 14.99 11.60
N ARG A 209 -3.96 15.70 12.00
CA ARG A 209 -4.22 16.09 13.39
C ARG A 209 -5.46 15.37 13.89
N ILE A 210 -5.32 14.64 14.98
CA ILE A 210 -6.41 13.98 15.68
C ILE A 210 -7.23 15.02 16.44
N GLY A 211 -8.55 14.87 16.45
CA GLY A 211 -9.43 15.72 17.24
C GLY A 211 -9.17 15.55 18.76
N PRO A 212 -9.20 16.65 19.55
CA PRO A 212 -8.81 16.61 20.97
C PRO A 212 -9.67 15.65 21.80
N ASP A 213 -10.93 15.47 21.47
CA ASP A 213 -11.84 14.56 22.20
C ASP A 213 -11.40 13.10 22.00
N ILE A 214 -11.02 12.71 20.77
CA ILE A 214 -10.55 11.35 20.48
C ILE A 214 -9.13 11.17 21.03
N GLU A 215 -8.26 12.18 20.94
CA GLU A 215 -6.91 12.14 21.53
C GLU A 215 -6.97 11.75 23.01
N SER A 216 -7.83 12.42 23.79
CA SER A 216 -7.99 12.15 25.21
C SER A 216 -8.63 10.79 25.49
N ALA A 217 -9.70 10.45 24.74
CA ALA A 217 -10.42 9.19 24.91
C ALA A 217 -9.55 7.97 24.55
N ALA A 218 -8.76 8.10 23.48
CA ALA A 218 -7.88 7.04 23.03
C ALA A 218 -6.73 6.82 24.02
N ALA A 219 -6.08 7.87 24.51
CA ALA A 219 -5.04 7.76 25.53
C ALA A 219 -5.54 7.03 26.77
N ALA A 220 -6.75 7.34 27.24
CA ALA A 220 -7.37 6.63 28.36
C ALA A 220 -7.72 5.17 28.02
N THR A 221 -8.16 4.90 26.78
CA THR A 221 -8.55 3.55 26.34
C THR A 221 -7.35 2.61 26.27
N TRP A 222 -6.18 3.09 25.83
CA TRP A 222 -4.98 2.24 25.70
C TRP A 222 -4.22 2.04 27.00
N GLN A 223 -4.55 2.78 28.07
CA GLN A 223 -3.82 2.71 29.34
C GLN A 223 -3.82 1.28 29.90
N GLY A 224 -2.62 0.71 30.04
CA GLY A 224 -2.43 -0.65 30.58
C GLY A 224 -2.80 -1.80 29.63
N LEU A 225 -3.14 -1.50 28.38
CA LEU A 225 -3.41 -2.52 27.36
C LEU A 225 -2.16 -2.77 26.51
N ASP A 226 -1.89 -4.05 26.22
CA ASP A 226 -0.96 -4.43 25.14
C ASP A 226 -1.59 -4.19 23.75
N ALA A 227 -0.80 -4.36 22.70
CA ALA A 227 -1.26 -4.12 21.33
C ALA A 227 -2.45 -5.01 20.93
N ARG A 228 -2.52 -6.23 21.43
CA ARG A 228 -3.60 -7.19 21.11
C ARG A 228 -4.91 -6.78 21.80
N ALA A 229 -4.86 -6.45 23.07
CA ALA A 229 -6.02 -5.94 23.82
C ALA A 229 -6.46 -4.57 23.27
N GLY A 230 -5.51 -3.69 22.97
CA GLY A 230 -5.75 -2.41 22.29
C GLY A 230 -6.45 -2.58 20.95
N LEU A 231 -6.06 -3.59 20.13
CA LEU A 231 -6.74 -3.89 18.87
C LEU A 231 -8.20 -4.33 19.07
N ALA A 232 -8.47 -5.09 20.13
CA ALA A 232 -9.85 -5.47 20.47
C ALA A 232 -10.68 -4.25 20.86
N ALA A 233 -10.12 -3.34 21.67
CA ALA A 233 -10.76 -2.09 22.05
C ALA A 233 -10.98 -1.17 20.81
N LEU A 234 -9.99 -1.04 19.92
CA LEU A 234 -10.14 -0.32 18.65
C LEU A 234 -11.31 -0.85 17.84
N LYS A 235 -11.41 -2.18 17.65
CA LYS A 235 -12.53 -2.81 16.93
C LYS A 235 -13.89 -2.44 17.52
N GLN A 236 -14.01 -2.36 18.86
CA GLN A 236 -15.25 -1.94 19.51
C GLN A 236 -15.59 -0.48 19.22
N GLN A 237 -14.61 0.42 19.24
CA GLN A 237 -14.84 1.84 18.89
C GLN A 237 -15.26 2.00 17.41
N LEU A 238 -14.56 1.32 16.49
CA LEU A 238 -14.90 1.36 15.08
C LEU A 238 -16.28 0.74 14.78
N ALA A 239 -16.65 -0.34 15.46
CA ALA A 239 -17.97 -0.96 15.31
C ALA A 239 -19.13 0.00 15.66
N ARG A 240 -18.95 0.87 16.67
CA ARG A 240 -19.92 1.94 17.00
C ARG A 240 -20.11 2.97 15.88
N LEU A 241 -19.11 3.08 15.02
CA LEU A 241 -19.10 3.98 13.85
C LEU A 241 -19.46 3.25 12.54
N ASN A 242 -19.85 1.96 12.63
CA ASN A 242 -20.08 1.07 11.48
C ASN A 242 -18.88 0.99 10.53
N VAL A 243 -17.66 1.01 11.05
CA VAL A 243 -16.40 0.95 10.30
C VAL A 243 -15.62 -0.30 10.72
N ALA A 244 -14.98 -0.95 9.74
CA ALA A 244 -13.99 -2.00 9.98
C ALA A 244 -12.56 -1.45 9.76
N ILE A 245 -11.57 -2.09 10.40
CA ILE A 245 -10.17 -1.77 10.13
C ILE A 245 -9.87 -2.09 8.65
N PRO A 246 -9.30 -1.16 7.88
CA PRO A 246 -8.95 -1.41 6.49
C PRO A 246 -8.03 -2.63 6.32
N VAL A 247 -8.28 -3.39 5.25
CA VAL A 247 -7.60 -4.67 5.02
C VAL A 247 -6.08 -4.50 4.99
N LEU A 248 -5.56 -3.48 4.31
CA LEU A 248 -4.11 -3.26 4.20
C LEU A 248 -3.48 -2.94 5.55
N TYR A 249 -4.11 -2.11 6.39
CA TYR A 249 -3.62 -1.85 7.75
C TYR A 249 -3.48 -3.13 8.56
N ARG A 250 -4.50 -4.00 8.54
CA ARG A 250 -4.43 -5.30 9.21
C ARG A 250 -3.33 -6.18 8.63
N GLN A 251 -3.20 -6.21 7.31
CA GLN A 251 -2.27 -7.10 6.62
C GLN A 251 -0.82 -6.74 6.92
N TYR A 252 -0.47 -5.45 6.91
CA TYR A 252 0.88 -5.01 7.21
C TYR A 252 1.27 -5.25 8.68
N VAL A 253 0.40 -4.89 9.63
CA VAL A 253 0.72 -5.09 11.05
C VAL A 253 0.72 -6.58 11.45
N ASP A 254 0.01 -7.44 10.71
CA ASP A 254 0.00 -8.88 10.95
C ASP A 254 1.23 -9.63 10.38
N LEU A 255 2.13 -8.94 9.70
CA LEU A 255 3.36 -9.55 9.19
C LEU A 255 4.38 -9.85 10.30
N VAL A 256 4.37 -9.06 11.37
CA VAL A 256 5.34 -9.09 12.46
C VAL A 256 4.60 -9.11 13.80
N GLU A 257 5.22 -9.63 14.87
CA GLU A 257 4.65 -9.45 16.22
C GLU A 257 4.83 -7.99 16.66
N PRO A 258 3.81 -7.38 17.31
CA PRO A 258 3.87 -5.97 17.71
C PRO A 258 5.07 -5.65 18.61
N GLU A 259 5.43 -6.58 19.49
CA GLU A 259 6.49 -6.43 20.49
C GLU A 259 7.90 -6.37 19.87
N ASP A 260 8.06 -6.92 18.65
CA ASP A 260 9.36 -6.98 17.97
C ASP A 260 9.78 -5.63 17.35
N GLY A 261 8.83 -4.68 17.22
CA GLY A 261 9.10 -3.36 16.62
C GLY A 261 9.46 -3.40 15.14
N GLY A 262 9.22 -4.54 14.48
CA GLY A 262 9.50 -4.72 13.05
C GLY A 262 8.51 -4.01 12.13
N VAL A 263 7.36 -3.58 12.63
CA VAL A 263 6.44 -2.67 11.93
C VAL A 263 6.42 -1.34 12.66
N ARG A 264 6.54 -0.24 11.90
CA ARG A 264 6.47 1.14 12.42
C ARG A 264 5.68 2.02 11.48
N PHE A 265 4.88 2.93 12.03
CA PHE A 265 4.31 4.05 11.29
C PHE A 265 5.19 5.28 11.52
N LEU A 266 5.87 5.73 10.48
CA LEU A 266 6.82 6.83 10.56
C LEU A 266 6.13 8.17 10.79
N ASP A 267 5.01 8.42 10.13
CA ASP A 267 4.08 9.52 10.40
C ASP A 267 2.76 9.35 9.62
N PHE A 268 1.81 10.27 9.85
CA PHE A 268 0.52 10.33 9.17
C PHE A 268 0.28 11.71 8.57
N GLY A 269 -0.09 11.74 7.29
CA GLY A 269 -0.35 12.97 6.56
C GLY A 269 -1.59 12.90 5.69
N VAL A 270 -2.10 14.06 5.28
CA VAL A 270 -3.22 14.17 4.32
C VAL A 270 -2.66 14.32 2.92
N ASP A 271 -3.12 13.51 1.96
CA ASP A 271 -2.83 13.66 0.53
C ASP A 271 -3.97 14.41 -0.18
N PRO A 272 -3.80 15.72 -0.46
CA PRO A 272 -4.82 16.49 -1.16
C PRO A 272 -4.94 16.11 -2.65
N SER A 273 -3.94 15.42 -3.20
CA SER A 273 -3.93 15.00 -4.61
C SER A 273 -4.63 13.66 -4.82
N PHE A 274 -4.97 12.95 -3.71
CA PHE A 274 -5.58 11.63 -3.73
C PHE A 274 -6.81 11.57 -2.82
N GLY A 275 -7.83 12.36 -3.15
CA GLY A 275 -9.10 12.37 -2.42
C GLY A 275 -9.04 12.89 -0.98
N ASN A 276 -7.98 13.61 -0.57
CA ASN A 276 -7.74 14.03 0.81
C ASN A 276 -7.69 12.84 1.81
N CYS A 277 -7.25 11.67 1.36
CA CYS A 277 -7.06 10.53 2.24
C CYS A 277 -5.98 10.82 3.30
N VAL A 278 -6.02 10.06 4.39
CA VAL A 278 -4.96 10.09 5.42
C VAL A 278 -4.01 8.94 5.15
N ASP A 279 -2.78 9.26 4.77
CA ASP A 279 -1.73 8.28 4.53
C ASP A 279 -0.89 8.05 5.78
N GLY A 280 -0.82 6.81 6.23
CA GLY A 280 0.19 6.36 7.19
C GLY A 280 1.42 5.83 6.46
N LEU A 281 2.57 6.45 6.65
CA LEU A 281 3.83 5.94 6.10
C LEU A 281 4.31 4.77 6.94
N ILE A 282 4.11 3.56 6.45
CA ILE A 282 4.51 2.34 7.14
C ILE A 282 5.89 1.87 6.70
N ARG A 283 6.66 1.27 7.62
CA ARG A 283 7.88 0.51 7.37
C ARG A 283 7.76 -0.87 8.03
N VAL A 284 8.09 -1.92 7.28
CA VAL A 284 8.16 -3.31 7.74
C VAL A 284 9.60 -3.80 7.60
N ASP A 285 10.21 -4.27 8.67
CA ASP A 285 11.51 -4.96 8.65
C ASP A 285 11.28 -6.45 8.42
N LEU A 286 11.69 -6.96 7.26
CA LEU A 286 11.53 -8.36 6.86
C LEU A 286 12.34 -9.35 7.71
N GLY A 287 13.32 -8.86 8.47
CA GLY A 287 14.05 -9.67 9.45
C GLY A 287 13.19 -10.17 10.60
N TRP A 288 12.06 -9.48 10.88
CA TRP A 288 11.11 -9.80 11.95
C TRP A 288 9.82 -10.46 11.46
N LEU A 289 9.77 -10.92 10.20
CA LEU A 289 8.58 -11.62 9.69
C LEU A 289 8.26 -12.85 10.54
N LYS A 290 6.98 -12.99 10.90
CA LYS A 290 6.46 -14.21 11.52
C LYS A 290 6.83 -15.43 10.69
N PRO A 291 7.29 -16.55 11.29
CA PRO A 291 7.65 -17.76 10.53
C PRO A 291 6.52 -18.23 9.59
N ALA A 292 5.27 -18.18 10.03
CA ALA A 292 4.12 -18.54 9.22
C ALA A 292 3.91 -17.62 8.01
N LYS A 293 4.26 -16.33 8.14
CA LYS A 293 4.17 -15.35 7.03
C LYS A 293 5.32 -15.53 6.04
N ARG A 294 6.53 -15.78 6.55
CA ARG A 294 7.68 -16.10 5.72
C ARG A 294 7.41 -17.36 4.90
N ALA A 295 6.99 -18.45 5.54
CA ALA A 295 6.64 -19.71 4.88
C ALA A 295 5.53 -19.52 3.83
N ARG A 296 4.51 -18.69 4.13
CA ARG A 296 3.38 -18.46 3.23
C ARG A 296 3.74 -17.66 1.99
N TYR A 297 4.61 -16.66 2.08
CA TYR A 297 4.84 -15.69 1.01
C TYR A 297 6.24 -15.78 0.40
N ILE A 298 7.26 -16.12 1.18
CA ILE A 298 8.66 -16.07 0.73
C ILE A 298 9.20 -17.48 0.48
N ASP A 299 9.00 -18.44 1.39
CA ASP A 299 9.62 -19.77 1.32
C ASP A 299 8.77 -20.78 0.54
N LEU A 300 7.78 -20.33 -0.25
CA LEU A 300 7.00 -21.22 -1.11
C LEU A 300 7.94 -21.92 -2.12
N ASP A 301 8.01 -23.27 -2.05
CA ASP A 301 8.65 -24.15 -3.00
C ASP A 301 7.87 -24.22 -4.32
#